data_e0f630a39d709d4303b924dad519b0ff
#
_entry.id   e0f630a39d709d4303b924dad519b0ff
#
_cell.length_a   1.000
_cell.length_b   1.000
_cell.length_c   1.000
_cell.angle_alpha   90.00
_cell.angle_beta   90.00
_cell.angle_gamma   90.00
#
_symmetry.space_group_name_H-M   'P 1'
#
loop_
_entity.id
_entity.type
_entity.pdbx_description
1 polymer ?
#
loop_
_entity_poly.entity_id
_entity_poly.type
_entity_poly.pdbx_seq_one_letter_code
_entity_poly.pdbx_strand_id
1 'polypeptide(L)'
;MKKIFRFFFILILFMVGILLYSRYIGTTGLNIKEYSLKYTKLSDDFYGLKIVHITDIHYGRTTNKKELENLVNKINLVKPDIVVLSGDLFEVDIAYSESDQNTIIDLLSKIDSNIGKYAIKGDTDNDMWENVIASSGFKNLNNTYDLIYTNTTNYILLAGMDSNISDKTSINEKLKSINEYLNSIELKPNYSILVMHEADYINSFDYSNYNLILAGHNLNGQMRLPFIGPLFRFQGSKKYYDSYYNLKGTKLYISGGIGTYKYSFRLNNRPSFNFYRLINK
;
A
#
# COMPACT_ATOMS: atom_id res chain seq x y z
N MET A 1 -35.62 -27.51 25.49
CA MET A 1 -34.41 -28.07 24.79
C MET A 1 -34.48 -27.92 23.28
N LYS A 2 -35.49 -28.38 22.53
CA LYS A 2 -35.57 -28.31 21.06
C LYS A 2 -35.46 -26.86 20.50
N LYS A 3 -36.05 -25.83 21.16
CA LYS A 3 -35.97 -24.43 20.71
C LYS A 3 -34.54 -23.85 20.84
N ILE A 4 -33.84 -24.19 21.93
CA ILE A 4 -32.44 -23.76 22.16
C ILE A 4 -31.52 -24.41 21.15
N PHE A 5 -31.66 -25.72 20.90
CA PHE A 5 -30.90 -26.42 19.87
C PHE A 5 -31.14 -25.84 18.48
N ARG A 6 -32.38 -25.52 18.12
CA ARG A 6 -32.70 -24.87 16.84
C ARG A 6 -32.07 -23.48 16.71
N PHE A 7 -32.06 -22.72 17.81
CA PHE A 7 -31.40 -21.41 17.83
C PHE A 7 -29.89 -21.53 17.56
N PHE A 8 -29.20 -22.41 18.29
CA PHE A 8 -27.77 -22.62 18.05
C PHE A 8 -27.46 -23.17 16.65
N PHE A 9 -28.31 -24.03 16.14
CA PHE A 9 -28.15 -24.56 14.78
C PHE A 9 -28.28 -23.43 13.74
N ILE A 10 -29.23 -22.54 13.84
CA ILE A 10 -29.40 -21.38 12.98
C ILE A 10 -28.19 -20.44 13.10
N LEU A 11 -27.69 -20.22 14.32
CA LEU A 11 -26.50 -19.38 14.55
C LEU A 11 -25.26 -19.97 13.87
N ILE A 12 -25.05 -21.28 13.97
CA ILE A 12 -23.95 -21.96 13.28
C ILE A 12 -24.06 -21.82 11.77
N LEU A 13 -25.24 -22.05 11.19
CA LEU A 13 -25.48 -21.86 9.76
C LEU A 13 -25.18 -20.43 9.31
N PHE A 14 -25.56 -19.44 10.10
CA PHE A 14 -25.27 -18.03 9.83
C PHE A 14 -23.77 -17.74 9.87
N MET A 15 -23.05 -18.27 10.86
CA MET A 15 -21.59 -18.13 10.94
C MET A 15 -20.88 -18.80 9.75
N VAL A 16 -21.32 -20.00 9.36
CA VAL A 16 -20.81 -20.69 8.17
C VAL A 16 -21.05 -19.86 6.91
N GLY A 17 -22.24 -19.27 6.78
CA GLY A 17 -22.56 -18.37 5.68
C GLY A 17 -21.64 -17.14 5.61
N ILE A 18 -21.32 -16.51 6.75
CA ILE A 18 -20.37 -15.41 6.84
C ILE A 18 -18.96 -15.87 6.43
N LEU A 19 -18.52 -17.02 6.87
CA LEU A 19 -17.20 -17.55 6.51
C LEU A 19 -17.11 -17.85 5.01
N LEU A 20 -18.10 -18.49 4.42
CA LEU A 20 -18.17 -18.74 2.99
C LEU A 20 -18.19 -17.43 2.18
N TYR A 21 -19.01 -16.48 2.59
CA TYR A 21 -19.02 -15.14 2.00
C TYR A 21 -17.62 -14.49 2.06
N SER A 22 -17.01 -14.49 3.26
CA SER A 22 -15.69 -13.87 3.47
C SER A 22 -14.60 -14.53 2.65
N ARG A 23 -14.69 -15.85 2.42
CA ARG A 23 -13.71 -16.64 1.67
C ARG A 23 -13.84 -16.46 0.16
N TYR A 24 -15.06 -16.50 -0.38
CA TYR A 24 -15.29 -16.61 -1.83
C TYR A 24 -15.81 -15.32 -2.47
N ILE A 25 -16.47 -14.45 -1.70
CA ILE A 25 -17.02 -13.19 -2.21
C ILE A 25 -16.22 -11.99 -1.67
N GLY A 26 -15.91 -12.00 -0.38
CA GLY A 26 -15.17 -10.91 0.26
C GLY A 26 -13.76 -10.70 -0.28
N THR A 27 -13.10 -11.77 -0.75
CA THR A 27 -11.76 -11.73 -1.34
C THR A 27 -11.75 -11.37 -2.83
N THR A 28 -12.91 -11.16 -3.44
CA THR A 28 -13.05 -10.84 -4.86
C THR A 28 -13.55 -9.43 -5.10
N GLY A 29 -13.41 -8.96 -6.33
CA GLY A 29 -13.85 -7.62 -6.70
C GLY A 29 -12.91 -6.53 -6.20
N LEU A 30 -12.09 -5.99 -7.11
CA LEU A 30 -11.14 -4.93 -6.82
C LEU A 30 -11.80 -3.55 -6.86
N ASN A 31 -11.67 -2.79 -5.78
CA ASN A 31 -12.17 -1.42 -5.65
C ASN A 31 -11.05 -0.39 -5.87
N ILE A 32 -11.39 0.74 -6.47
CA ILE A 32 -10.54 1.92 -6.55
C ILE A 32 -11.05 2.92 -5.51
N LYS A 33 -10.21 3.29 -4.55
CA LYS A 33 -10.52 4.34 -3.57
C LYS A 33 -9.89 5.64 -4.00
N GLU A 34 -10.70 6.59 -4.45
CA GLU A 34 -10.23 7.88 -4.95
C GLU A 34 -10.22 8.92 -3.83
N TYR A 35 -9.13 9.71 -3.77
CA TYR A 35 -8.93 10.77 -2.79
C TYR A 35 -8.38 12.03 -3.47
N SER A 36 -9.02 13.18 -3.21
CA SER A 36 -8.47 14.49 -3.56
C SER A 36 -7.60 15.01 -2.43
N LEU A 37 -6.31 15.18 -2.69
CA LEU A 37 -5.33 15.65 -1.72
C LEU A 37 -5.17 17.18 -1.88
N LYS A 38 -5.90 17.94 -1.06
CA LYS A 38 -5.80 19.39 -1.03
C LYS A 38 -4.53 19.85 -0.34
N TYR A 39 -3.75 20.69 -1.03
CA TYR A 39 -2.59 21.38 -0.49
C TYR A 39 -2.49 22.79 -1.08
N THR A 40 -2.80 23.79 -0.29
CA THR A 40 -2.93 25.20 -0.75
C THR A 40 -1.65 25.83 -1.29
N LYS A 41 -0.48 25.26 -0.94
CA LYS A 41 0.83 25.68 -1.44
C LYS A 41 1.33 24.85 -2.62
N LEU A 42 0.48 23.96 -3.16
CA LEU A 42 0.85 23.15 -4.33
C LEU A 42 1.08 24.07 -5.53
N SER A 43 2.23 23.91 -6.18
CA SER A 43 2.49 24.58 -7.46
C SER A 43 1.51 24.09 -8.52
N ASP A 44 1.12 24.98 -9.43
CA ASP A 44 0.24 24.65 -10.54
C ASP A 44 0.81 23.55 -11.45
N ASP A 45 2.13 23.40 -11.49
CA ASP A 45 2.83 22.32 -12.21
C ASP A 45 2.39 20.91 -11.77
N PHE A 46 1.98 20.75 -10.51
CA PHE A 46 1.55 19.48 -9.94
C PHE A 46 0.04 19.40 -9.76
N TYR A 47 -0.70 20.40 -10.22
CA TYR A 47 -2.16 20.34 -10.16
C TYR A 47 -2.70 19.21 -11.02
N GLY A 48 -3.52 18.37 -10.44
CA GLY A 48 -4.10 17.21 -11.10
C GLY A 48 -3.21 15.96 -11.16
N LEU A 49 -1.97 16.01 -10.61
CA LEU A 49 -1.07 14.87 -10.58
C LEU A 49 -1.75 13.65 -9.95
N LYS A 50 -1.69 12.52 -10.66
CA LYS A 50 -2.36 11.27 -10.34
C LYS A 50 -1.37 10.26 -9.78
N ILE A 51 -1.60 9.83 -8.54
CA ILE A 51 -0.77 8.84 -7.87
C ILE A 51 -1.61 7.60 -7.57
N VAL A 52 -1.19 6.44 -8.06
CA VAL A 52 -1.75 5.15 -7.67
C VAL A 52 -0.86 4.54 -6.60
N HIS A 53 -1.48 4.08 -5.52
CA HIS A 53 -0.80 3.37 -4.43
C HIS A 53 -1.39 1.96 -4.28
N ILE A 54 -0.57 0.97 -4.59
CA ILE A 54 -0.83 -0.46 -4.42
C ILE A 54 0.05 -1.02 -3.31
N THR A 55 -0.41 -2.04 -2.62
CA THR A 55 0.30 -2.71 -1.53
C THR A 55 -0.30 -4.09 -1.27
N ASP A 56 0.43 -4.93 -0.55
CA ASP A 56 -0.07 -6.20 -0.03
C ASP A 56 -0.75 -7.03 -1.13
N ILE A 57 0.00 -7.29 -2.21
CA ILE A 57 -0.48 -8.11 -3.32
C ILE A 57 -0.56 -9.57 -2.90
N HIS A 58 0.39 -10.07 -2.11
CA HIS A 58 0.46 -11.44 -1.60
C HIS A 58 0.15 -12.45 -2.69
N TYR A 59 0.91 -12.39 -3.79
CA TYR A 59 0.71 -13.26 -4.94
C TYR A 59 0.79 -14.73 -4.55
N GLY A 60 -0.09 -15.53 -5.12
CA GLY A 60 -0.17 -16.97 -4.88
C GLY A 60 -1.19 -17.39 -3.80
N ARG A 61 -1.70 -16.48 -2.95
CA ARG A 61 -2.69 -16.83 -1.91
C ARG A 61 -4.13 -16.57 -2.39
N THR A 62 -4.54 -15.32 -2.48
CA THR A 62 -5.84 -14.91 -3.03
C THR A 62 -5.70 -14.06 -4.29
N THR A 63 -4.49 -13.60 -4.54
CA THR A 63 -4.11 -12.92 -5.77
C THR A 63 -3.35 -13.88 -6.65
N ASN A 64 -3.95 -14.34 -7.74
CA ASN A 64 -3.31 -15.16 -8.75
C ASN A 64 -3.12 -14.34 -10.05
N LYS A 65 -2.71 -14.97 -11.13
CA LYS A 65 -2.49 -14.33 -12.43
C LYS A 65 -3.69 -13.48 -12.87
N LYS A 66 -4.91 -13.98 -12.74
CA LYS A 66 -6.13 -13.29 -13.17
C LYS A 66 -6.42 -12.04 -12.32
N GLU A 67 -6.24 -12.14 -10.99
CA GLU A 67 -6.42 -11.00 -10.10
C GLU A 67 -5.34 -9.94 -10.35
N LEU A 68 -4.09 -10.35 -10.58
CA LEU A 68 -2.99 -9.43 -10.91
C LEU A 68 -3.22 -8.75 -12.26
N GLU A 69 -3.68 -9.49 -13.29
CA GLU A 69 -4.06 -8.91 -14.59
C GLU A 69 -5.19 -7.89 -14.45
N ASN A 70 -6.22 -8.21 -13.66
CA ASN A 70 -7.30 -7.26 -13.37
C ASN A 70 -6.80 -6.01 -12.62
N LEU A 71 -5.84 -6.15 -11.71
CA LEU A 71 -5.19 -5.03 -11.03
C LEU A 71 -4.50 -4.12 -12.05
N VAL A 72 -3.65 -4.68 -12.92
CA VAL A 72 -2.93 -3.94 -13.96
C VAL A 72 -3.89 -3.19 -14.87
N ASN A 73 -4.92 -3.87 -15.36
CA ASN A 73 -5.94 -3.26 -16.22
C ASN A 73 -6.65 -2.08 -15.53
N LYS A 74 -6.99 -2.21 -14.25
CA LYS A 74 -7.65 -1.13 -13.49
C LYS A 74 -6.71 0.04 -13.20
N ILE A 75 -5.42 -0.22 -12.97
CA ILE A 75 -4.42 0.84 -12.82
C ILE A 75 -4.31 1.64 -14.12
N ASN A 76 -4.21 0.96 -15.26
CA ASN A 76 -4.06 1.61 -16.56
C ASN A 76 -5.30 2.44 -16.95
N LEU A 77 -6.51 2.04 -16.53
CA LEU A 77 -7.74 2.81 -16.76
C LEU A 77 -7.70 4.20 -16.11
N VAL A 78 -7.05 4.38 -14.95
CA VAL A 78 -6.96 5.69 -14.29
C VAL A 78 -5.84 6.57 -14.85
N LYS A 79 -4.98 6.02 -15.73
CA LYS A 79 -3.85 6.71 -16.38
C LYS A 79 -3.00 7.46 -15.35
N PRO A 80 -2.30 6.76 -14.45
CA PRO A 80 -1.53 7.39 -13.39
C PRO A 80 -0.29 8.10 -13.92
N ASP A 81 0.12 9.16 -13.23
CA ASP A 81 1.42 9.78 -13.45
C ASP A 81 2.50 9.03 -12.66
N ILE A 82 2.20 8.63 -11.44
CA ILE A 82 3.09 7.89 -10.55
C ILE A 82 2.37 6.63 -10.05
N VAL A 83 3.05 5.50 -10.03
CA VAL A 83 2.60 4.28 -9.37
C VAL A 83 3.57 3.91 -8.26
N VAL A 84 3.04 3.65 -7.07
CA VAL A 84 3.81 3.26 -5.88
C VAL A 84 3.33 1.90 -5.39
N LEU A 85 4.25 0.95 -5.25
CA LEU A 85 4.05 -0.32 -4.55
C LEU A 85 4.74 -0.24 -3.18
N SER A 86 3.96 -0.26 -2.11
CA SER A 86 4.48 -0.10 -0.75
C SER A 86 4.69 -1.43 -0.02
N GLY A 87 5.15 -2.45 -0.73
CA GLY A 87 5.57 -3.72 -0.15
C GLY A 87 4.55 -4.86 -0.24
N ASP A 88 4.98 -6.02 0.21
CA ASP A 88 4.24 -7.28 0.26
C ASP A 88 3.69 -7.73 -1.11
N LEU A 89 4.60 -7.79 -2.09
CA LEU A 89 4.32 -8.43 -3.38
C LEU A 89 4.20 -9.95 -3.23
N PHE A 90 5.09 -10.54 -2.43
CA PHE A 90 5.18 -11.98 -2.19
C PHE A 90 4.52 -12.39 -0.87
N GLU A 91 4.35 -13.70 -0.68
CA GLU A 91 3.88 -14.31 0.58
C GLU A 91 4.98 -15.23 1.14
N VAL A 92 5.19 -15.23 2.45
CA VAL A 92 6.33 -15.90 3.11
C VAL A 92 6.32 -17.43 2.92
N ASP A 93 5.14 -18.04 2.98
CA ASP A 93 4.96 -19.49 2.98
C ASP A 93 4.61 -20.07 1.60
N ILE A 94 4.89 -19.31 0.53
CA ILE A 94 4.68 -19.75 -0.85
C ILE A 94 6.03 -19.86 -1.56
N ALA A 95 6.28 -21.03 -2.14
CA ALA A 95 7.41 -21.25 -3.04
C ALA A 95 7.02 -20.80 -4.45
N TYR A 96 7.80 -19.90 -5.02
CA TYR A 96 7.57 -19.36 -6.37
C TYR A 96 8.48 -20.04 -7.38
N SER A 97 7.89 -20.59 -8.43
CA SER A 97 8.65 -21.09 -9.58
C SER A 97 9.16 -19.93 -10.45
N GLU A 98 10.09 -20.24 -11.35
CA GLU A 98 10.54 -19.29 -12.37
C GLU A 98 9.36 -18.83 -13.27
N SER A 99 8.41 -19.71 -13.54
CA SER A 99 7.19 -19.37 -14.29
C SER A 99 6.32 -18.35 -13.55
N ASP A 100 6.22 -18.45 -12.20
CA ASP A 100 5.50 -17.46 -11.39
C ASP A 100 6.18 -16.10 -11.45
N GLN A 101 7.52 -16.08 -11.30
CA GLN A 101 8.32 -14.86 -11.38
C GLN A 101 8.13 -14.18 -12.74
N ASN A 102 8.28 -14.94 -13.83
CA ASN A 102 8.09 -14.42 -15.19
C ASN A 102 6.67 -13.91 -15.44
N THR A 103 5.66 -14.56 -14.85
CA THR A 103 4.26 -14.10 -14.92
C THR A 103 4.07 -12.77 -14.18
N ILE A 104 4.65 -12.62 -12.99
CA ILE A 104 4.58 -11.39 -12.21
C ILE A 104 5.29 -10.25 -12.95
N ILE A 105 6.49 -10.50 -13.45
CA ILE A 105 7.28 -9.51 -14.23
C ILE A 105 6.49 -9.07 -15.48
N ASP A 106 5.99 -10.02 -16.27
CA ASP A 106 5.22 -9.72 -17.48
C ASP A 106 3.98 -8.86 -17.19
N LEU A 107 3.27 -9.14 -16.10
CA LEU A 107 2.07 -8.38 -15.75
C LEU A 107 2.41 -7.00 -15.15
N LEU A 108 3.34 -6.92 -14.21
CA LEU A 108 3.72 -5.64 -13.59
C LEU A 108 4.42 -4.70 -14.58
N SER A 109 5.14 -5.24 -15.58
CA SER A 109 5.75 -4.42 -16.64
C SER A 109 4.71 -3.70 -17.50
N LYS A 110 3.50 -4.24 -17.63
CA LYS A 110 2.37 -3.66 -18.37
C LYS A 110 1.66 -2.51 -17.64
N ILE A 111 2.05 -2.20 -16.41
CA ILE A 111 1.56 -1.00 -15.74
C ILE A 111 2.15 0.23 -16.41
N ASP A 112 1.27 1.07 -16.96
CA ASP A 112 1.63 2.36 -17.55
C ASP A 112 1.69 3.44 -16.48
N SER A 113 2.67 4.36 -16.62
CA SER A 113 2.76 5.59 -15.83
C SER A 113 3.48 6.68 -16.63
N ASN A 114 3.03 7.94 -16.51
CA ASN A 114 3.61 9.04 -17.27
C ASN A 114 4.99 9.46 -16.74
N ILE A 115 5.23 9.33 -15.43
CA ILE A 115 6.45 9.78 -14.74
C ILE A 115 7.28 8.59 -14.29
N GLY A 116 6.69 7.64 -13.55
CA GLY A 116 7.45 6.50 -13.08
C GLY A 116 6.69 5.55 -12.16
N LYS A 117 7.30 4.37 -11.99
CA LYS A 117 6.85 3.32 -11.08
C LYS A 117 7.90 3.15 -9.99
N TYR A 118 7.47 3.11 -8.73
CA TYR A 118 8.34 3.05 -7.56
C TYR A 118 7.89 1.95 -6.61
N ALA A 119 8.84 1.29 -5.95
CA ALA A 119 8.51 0.24 -5.00
C ALA A 119 9.43 0.27 -3.78
N ILE A 120 8.89 -0.09 -2.64
CA ILE A 120 9.63 -0.48 -1.44
C ILE A 120 9.35 -1.94 -1.09
N LYS A 121 10.28 -2.56 -0.38
CA LYS A 121 10.16 -3.94 0.13
C LYS A 121 9.28 -3.95 1.37
N GLY A 122 8.34 -4.92 1.43
CA GLY A 122 7.54 -5.23 2.62
C GLY A 122 8.18 -6.32 3.48
N ASP A 123 7.51 -6.71 4.57
CA ASP A 123 8.03 -7.70 5.53
C ASP A 123 7.88 -9.15 5.07
N THR A 124 7.01 -9.41 4.09
CA THR A 124 6.85 -10.75 3.49
C THR A 124 7.66 -10.93 2.21
N ASP A 125 8.28 -9.89 1.70
CA ASP A 125 9.04 -9.93 0.45
C ASP A 125 10.38 -10.64 0.61
N ASN A 126 10.67 -11.57 -0.29
CA ASN A 126 11.85 -12.43 -0.30
C ASN A 126 13.00 -11.86 -1.18
N ASP A 127 14.04 -12.66 -1.39
CA ASP A 127 15.23 -12.26 -2.16
C ASP A 127 14.96 -12.07 -3.66
N MET A 128 13.86 -12.63 -4.20
CA MET A 128 13.48 -12.44 -5.60
C MET A 128 12.92 -11.04 -5.86
N TRP A 129 12.50 -10.33 -4.82
CA TRP A 129 11.82 -9.05 -4.92
C TRP A 129 12.59 -8.02 -5.76
N GLU A 130 13.89 -7.87 -5.51
CA GLU A 130 14.72 -6.88 -6.22
C GLU A 130 14.75 -7.15 -7.73
N ASN A 131 14.97 -8.41 -8.13
CA ASN A 131 14.98 -8.78 -9.54
C ASN A 131 13.61 -8.57 -10.19
N VAL A 132 12.54 -8.98 -9.52
CA VAL A 132 11.17 -8.84 -10.06
C VAL A 132 10.79 -7.38 -10.21
N ILE A 133 11.09 -6.53 -9.23
CA ILE A 133 10.77 -5.10 -9.27
C ILE A 133 11.57 -4.39 -10.38
N ALA A 134 12.87 -4.64 -10.46
CA ALA A 134 13.72 -4.04 -11.49
C ALA A 134 13.30 -4.49 -12.91
N SER A 135 13.07 -5.79 -13.11
CA SER A 135 12.63 -6.35 -14.39
C SER A 135 11.23 -5.90 -14.81
N SER A 136 10.39 -5.50 -13.85
CA SER A 136 9.07 -4.93 -14.11
C SER A 136 9.10 -3.41 -14.37
N GLY A 137 10.27 -2.79 -14.37
CA GLY A 137 10.45 -1.35 -14.61
C GLY A 137 10.06 -0.46 -13.43
N PHE A 138 10.04 -0.99 -12.20
CA PHE A 138 9.91 -0.19 -11.00
C PHE A 138 11.29 0.25 -10.50
N LYS A 139 11.38 1.49 -10.06
CA LYS A 139 12.56 2.01 -9.35
C LYS A 139 12.48 1.57 -7.89
N ASN A 140 13.53 0.91 -7.40
CA ASN A 140 13.68 0.56 -5.99
C ASN A 140 13.88 1.84 -5.18
N LEU A 141 13.01 2.05 -4.18
CA LEU A 141 12.99 3.23 -3.32
C LEU A 141 13.34 2.88 -1.86
N ASN A 142 13.87 1.69 -1.60
CA ASN A 142 14.27 1.28 -0.26
C ASN A 142 15.31 2.22 0.34
N ASN A 143 14.94 2.92 1.41
CA ASN A 143 15.81 3.79 2.22
C ASN A 143 16.49 4.90 1.40
N THR A 144 15.82 5.34 0.35
CA THR A 144 16.30 6.38 -0.58
C THR A 144 15.14 7.26 -1.06
N TYR A 145 15.43 8.16 -1.99
CA TYR A 145 14.46 9.10 -2.53
C TYR A 145 14.65 9.31 -4.03
N ASP A 146 13.62 9.88 -4.64
CA ASP A 146 13.66 10.43 -5.98
C ASP A 146 13.09 11.84 -6.01
N LEU A 147 13.57 12.66 -6.94
CA LEU A 147 13.12 14.04 -7.16
C LEU A 147 12.33 14.09 -8.46
N ILE A 148 11.05 14.38 -8.36
CA ILE A 148 10.15 14.42 -9.50
C ILE A 148 9.97 15.86 -9.91
N TYR A 149 10.56 16.22 -11.04
CA TYR A 149 10.46 17.51 -11.68
C TYR A 149 9.38 17.49 -12.77
N THR A 150 8.80 18.64 -13.02
CA THR A 150 7.98 18.94 -14.18
C THR A 150 8.73 19.89 -15.12
N ASN A 151 8.06 20.90 -15.64
CA ASN A 151 8.67 21.88 -16.55
C ASN A 151 9.34 23.06 -15.84
N THR A 152 9.33 23.10 -14.52
CA THR A 152 9.89 24.17 -13.70
C THR A 152 10.95 23.65 -12.73
N THR A 153 11.48 24.56 -11.89
CA THR A 153 12.41 24.18 -10.79
C THR A 153 11.69 23.59 -9.58
N ASN A 154 10.35 23.62 -9.55
CA ASN A 154 9.57 22.97 -8.51
C ASN A 154 9.68 21.47 -8.65
N TYR A 155 9.73 20.77 -7.50
CA TYR A 155 9.82 19.32 -7.47
C TYR A 155 9.04 18.72 -6.32
N ILE A 156 8.67 17.46 -6.52
CA ILE A 156 8.14 16.59 -5.47
C ILE A 156 9.27 15.69 -4.98
N LEU A 157 9.46 15.62 -3.67
CA LEU A 157 10.28 14.59 -3.04
C LEU A 157 9.44 13.34 -2.84
N LEU A 158 9.85 12.22 -3.44
CA LEU A 158 9.29 10.90 -3.19
C LEU A 158 10.35 10.06 -2.48
N ALA A 159 10.15 9.83 -1.19
CA ALA A 159 11.04 9.06 -0.34
C ALA A 159 10.44 7.69 0.00
N GLY A 160 11.27 6.70 0.22
CA GLY A 160 10.84 5.36 0.61
C GLY A 160 11.65 4.79 1.77
N MET A 161 10.97 4.07 2.65
CA MET A 161 11.56 3.31 3.73
C MET A 161 11.05 1.87 3.65
N ASP A 162 11.95 0.91 3.50
CA ASP A 162 11.60 -0.51 3.46
C ASP A 162 11.12 -1.02 4.82
N SER A 163 10.43 -2.16 4.78
CA SER A 163 9.97 -2.84 5.98
C SER A 163 11.12 -3.40 6.80
N ASN A 164 10.99 -3.35 8.11
CA ASN A 164 11.82 -4.11 9.03
C ASN A 164 11.19 -4.18 10.42
N ILE A 165 10.16 -5.02 10.54
CA ILE A 165 9.44 -5.21 11.81
C ILE A 165 10.36 -5.71 12.93
N SER A 166 11.41 -6.47 12.59
CA SER A 166 12.31 -7.09 13.58
C SER A 166 13.39 -6.16 14.11
N ASP A 167 13.76 -5.12 13.37
CA ASP A 167 14.86 -4.22 13.71
C ASP A 167 14.41 -2.75 13.83
N LYS A 168 13.98 -2.38 15.03
CA LYS A 168 13.54 -1.02 15.34
C LYS A 168 14.69 0.00 15.43
N THR A 169 15.92 -0.47 15.59
CA THR A 169 17.08 0.41 15.82
C THR A 169 17.54 1.09 14.54
N SER A 170 17.21 0.54 13.40
CA SER A 170 17.69 0.99 12.08
C SER A 170 16.83 2.07 11.41
N ILE A 171 15.71 2.53 11.98
CA ILE A 171 14.84 3.51 11.32
C ILE A 171 15.60 4.80 10.99
N ASN A 172 16.42 5.29 11.89
CA ASN A 172 17.23 6.48 11.65
C ASN A 172 18.30 6.26 10.57
N GLU A 173 18.85 5.04 10.48
CA GLU A 173 19.80 4.66 9.42
C GLU A 173 19.08 4.56 8.09
N LYS A 174 17.88 3.98 8.05
CA LYS A 174 17.05 3.89 6.85
C LYS A 174 16.68 5.26 6.29
N LEU A 175 16.41 6.23 7.15
CA LEU A 175 16.08 7.60 6.76
C LEU A 175 17.31 8.51 6.63
N LYS A 176 18.53 8.01 6.86
CA LYS A 176 19.75 8.82 6.91
C LYS A 176 19.97 9.62 5.64
N SER A 177 19.99 8.97 4.49
CA SER A 177 20.23 9.63 3.19
C SER A 177 19.15 10.67 2.86
N ILE A 178 17.91 10.38 3.22
CA ILE A 178 16.77 11.28 3.02
C ILE A 178 16.91 12.51 3.92
N ASN A 179 17.25 12.31 5.19
CA ASN A 179 17.42 13.40 6.16
C ASN A 179 18.65 14.27 5.82
N GLU A 180 19.77 13.65 5.40
CA GLU A 180 20.96 14.37 4.94
C GLU A 180 20.61 15.26 3.74
N TYR A 181 19.87 14.75 2.76
CA TYR A 181 19.38 15.54 1.64
C TYR A 181 18.49 16.70 2.12
N LEU A 182 17.45 16.43 2.92
CA LEU A 182 16.52 17.45 3.41
C LEU A 182 17.20 18.55 4.23
N ASN A 183 18.31 18.24 4.91
CA ASN A 183 19.10 19.19 5.68
C ASN A 183 20.08 20.02 4.82
N SER A 184 20.50 19.49 3.65
CA SER A 184 21.48 20.14 2.76
C SER A 184 20.84 21.10 1.76
N ILE A 185 19.53 20.98 1.47
CA ILE A 185 18.87 21.75 0.43
C ILE A 185 18.38 23.12 0.90
N GLU A 186 18.61 24.14 0.08
CA GLU A 186 18.06 25.49 0.28
C GLU A 186 16.61 25.59 -0.23
N LEU A 187 16.36 25.10 -1.46
CA LEU A 187 15.02 25.07 -2.07
C LEU A 187 14.24 23.85 -1.62
N LYS A 188 13.30 24.03 -0.71
CA LYS A 188 12.45 22.94 -0.21
C LYS A 188 11.54 22.37 -1.30
N PRO A 189 11.25 21.04 -1.27
CA PRO A 189 10.29 20.44 -2.19
C PRO A 189 8.92 21.11 -2.08
N ASN A 190 8.26 21.25 -3.21
CA ASN A 190 6.90 21.79 -3.25
C ASN A 190 5.89 20.84 -2.55
N TYR A 191 6.13 19.54 -2.66
CA TYR A 191 5.36 18.52 -1.96
C TYR A 191 6.28 17.34 -1.62
N SER A 192 6.10 16.75 -0.43
CA SER A 192 6.94 15.63 0.03
C SER A 192 6.09 14.44 0.38
N ILE A 193 6.45 13.29 -0.17
CA ILE A 193 5.75 12.01 0.01
C ILE A 193 6.74 11.01 0.62
N LEU A 194 6.35 10.35 1.71
CA LEU A 194 7.05 9.19 2.24
C LEU A 194 6.22 7.94 1.98
N VAL A 195 6.87 6.91 1.45
CA VAL A 195 6.32 5.57 1.31
C VAL A 195 6.95 4.68 2.35
N MET A 196 6.14 4.03 3.16
CA MET A 196 6.57 3.06 4.17
C MET A 196 5.60 1.88 4.19
N HIS A 197 6.00 0.75 4.73
CA HIS A 197 5.10 -0.40 4.78
C HIS A 197 4.25 -0.39 6.05
N GLU A 198 4.87 -0.39 7.24
CA GLU A 198 4.19 -0.45 8.54
C GLU A 198 3.98 0.92 9.17
N ALA A 199 2.74 1.37 9.25
CA ALA A 199 2.38 2.71 9.71
C ALA A 199 2.75 3.00 11.18
N ASP A 200 2.84 2.00 12.06
CA ASP A 200 3.10 2.21 13.49
C ASP A 200 4.49 2.81 13.75
N TYR A 201 5.45 2.61 12.84
CA TYR A 201 6.80 3.16 12.97
C TYR A 201 6.89 4.66 12.74
N ILE A 202 5.83 5.32 12.26
CA ILE A 202 5.80 6.79 12.08
C ILE A 202 6.09 7.54 13.39
N ASN A 203 5.84 6.93 14.55
CA ASN A 203 6.13 7.54 15.84
C ASN A 203 7.61 7.45 16.27
N SER A 204 8.45 6.81 15.47
CA SER A 204 9.86 6.58 15.79
C SER A 204 10.80 7.56 15.08
N PHE A 205 10.28 8.50 14.29
CA PHE A 205 11.05 9.53 13.59
C PHE A 205 10.24 10.82 13.44
N ASP A 206 10.93 11.90 13.08
CA ASP A 206 10.27 13.16 12.73
C ASP A 206 9.72 13.12 11.31
N TYR A 207 8.41 13.13 11.21
CA TYR A 207 7.68 13.11 9.93
C TYR A 207 7.22 14.50 9.47
N SER A 208 7.58 15.57 10.17
CA SER A 208 7.11 16.94 9.89
C SER A 208 7.51 17.47 8.49
N ASN A 209 8.53 16.88 7.89
CA ASN A 209 8.99 17.21 6.53
C ASN A 209 8.10 16.63 5.42
N TYR A 210 7.16 15.74 5.75
CA TYR A 210 6.31 15.09 4.76
C TYR A 210 4.88 15.62 4.80
N ASN A 211 4.33 15.90 3.61
CA ASN A 211 2.93 16.28 3.44
C ASN A 211 2.00 15.07 3.38
N LEU A 212 2.51 13.97 2.82
CA LEU A 212 1.79 12.73 2.62
C LEU A 212 2.65 11.54 3.01
N ILE A 213 2.04 10.60 3.73
CA ILE A 213 2.64 9.29 4.01
C ILE A 213 1.70 8.21 3.47
N LEU A 214 2.25 7.30 2.67
CA LEU A 214 1.55 6.16 2.10
C LEU A 214 2.04 4.89 2.80
N ALA A 215 1.11 4.10 3.35
CA ALA A 215 1.43 2.85 4.04
C ALA A 215 0.50 1.70 3.64
N GLY A 216 0.96 0.47 3.87
CA GLY A 216 0.24 -0.77 3.66
C GLY A 216 0.11 -1.62 4.92
N HIS A 217 0.46 -2.92 4.80
CA HIS A 217 0.65 -3.91 5.84
C HIS A 217 -0.61 -4.30 6.63
N ASN A 218 -1.47 -3.34 6.98
CA ASN A 218 -2.58 -3.61 7.88
C ASN A 218 -3.79 -4.27 7.20
N LEU A 219 -3.82 -4.31 5.86
CA LEU A 219 -4.95 -4.83 5.07
C LEU A 219 -6.31 -4.28 5.54
N ASN A 220 -6.34 -3.09 6.19
CA ASN A 220 -7.48 -2.57 6.95
C ASN A 220 -8.04 -3.58 7.98
N GLY A 221 -7.17 -4.45 8.54
CA GLY A 221 -7.54 -5.53 9.44
C GLY A 221 -8.22 -6.71 8.75
N GLN A 222 -8.17 -6.78 7.40
CA GLN A 222 -8.64 -7.87 6.55
C GLN A 222 -10.12 -8.26 6.76
N MET A 223 -10.53 -8.50 8.00
CA MET A 223 -11.92 -8.73 8.41
C MET A 223 -12.35 -7.64 9.40
N ARG A 224 -13.40 -6.90 9.05
CA ARG A 224 -13.94 -5.81 9.88
C ARG A 224 -15.39 -6.08 10.26
N LEU A 225 -15.70 -5.90 11.53
CA LEU A 225 -17.08 -5.90 12.00
C LEU A 225 -17.63 -4.46 12.04
N PRO A 226 -18.89 -4.26 11.68
CA PRO A 226 -19.54 -2.97 11.84
C PRO A 226 -19.44 -2.49 13.30
N PHE A 227 -19.14 -1.19 13.49
CA PHE A 227 -19.02 -0.53 14.80
C PHE A 227 -17.85 -0.99 15.69
N ILE A 228 -17.27 -2.17 15.47
CA ILE A 228 -16.18 -2.74 16.26
C ILE A 228 -14.82 -2.46 15.58
N GLY A 229 -14.80 -2.49 14.24
CA GLY A 229 -13.58 -2.31 13.48
C GLY A 229 -12.87 -3.62 13.12
N PRO A 230 -11.52 -3.61 12.96
CA PRO A 230 -10.76 -4.77 12.51
C PRO A 230 -10.73 -5.87 13.58
N LEU A 231 -10.94 -7.12 13.14
CA LEU A 231 -10.79 -8.29 14.01
C LEU A 231 -9.31 -8.64 14.25
N PHE A 232 -8.44 -8.34 13.26
CA PHE A 232 -7.01 -8.59 13.34
C PHE A 232 -6.26 -7.27 13.28
N ARG A 233 -5.25 -7.12 14.14
CA ARG A 233 -4.28 -6.03 14.12
C ARG A 233 -2.89 -6.64 14.16
N PHE A 234 -2.23 -6.64 13.02
CA PHE A 234 -0.89 -7.20 12.88
C PHE A 234 0.15 -6.35 13.63
N GLN A 235 1.30 -6.93 13.88
CA GLN A 235 2.43 -6.18 14.43
C GLN A 235 2.83 -5.11 13.40
N GLY A 236 3.06 -3.87 13.82
CA GLY A 236 3.30 -2.75 12.91
C GLY A 236 2.04 -1.99 12.46
N SER A 237 0.83 -2.46 12.86
CA SER A 237 -0.45 -1.82 12.56
C SER A 237 -1.45 -1.82 13.72
N LYS A 238 -0.93 -1.81 14.95
CA LYS A 238 -1.78 -1.82 16.16
C LYS A 238 -2.38 -0.46 16.47
N LYS A 239 -1.64 0.60 16.20
CA LYS A 239 -2.04 1.99 16.46
C LYS A 239 -2.77 2.60 15.26
N TYR A 240 -2.20 2.42 14.07
CA TYR A 240 -2.74 2.97 12.83
C TYR A 240 -3.36 1.85 11.99
N TYR A 241 -4.66 1.61 12.17
CA TYR A 241 -5.40 0.50 11.53
C TYR A 241 -6.55 0.95 10.63
N ASP A 242 -6.88 2.25 10.62
CA ASP A 242 -7.86 2.82 9.70
C ASP A 242 -7.20 3.39 8.45
N SER A 243 -8.00 3.65 7.42
CA SER A 243 -7.50 4.05 6.11
C SER A 243 -6.88 5.45 6.08
N TYR A 244 -7.15 6.30 7.07
CA TYR A 244 -6.70 7.69 7.06
C TYR A 244 -6.49 8.25 8.47
N TYR A 245 -5.42 9.04 8.62
CA TYR A 245 -5.13 9.84 9.81
C TYR A 245 -4.56 11.20 9.40
N ASN A 246 -4.92 12.24 10.15
CA ASN A 246 -4.28 13.55 10.06
C ASN A 246 -3.30 13.70 11.24
N LEU A 247 -2.02 13.75 10.95
CA LEU A 247 -0.93 13.78 11.92
C LEU A 247 -0.36 15.21 11.99
N LYS A 248 -1.10 16.13 12.63
CA LYS A 248 -0.67 17.54 12.79
C LYS A 248 -0.30 18.23 11.45
N GLY A 249 -1.04 17.92 10.39
CA GLY A 249 -0.84 18.49 9.06
C GLY A 249 -0.29 17.50 8.03
N THR A 250 0.48 16.50 8.44
CA THR A 250 0.87 15.37 7.59
C THR A 250 -0.30 14.40 7.42
N LYS A 251 -0.64 14.05 6.21
CA LYS A 251 -1.71 13.09 5.91
C LYS A 251 -1.14 11.68 5.80
N LEU A 252 -1.59 10.76 6.64
CA LEU A 252 -1.27 9.34 6.53
C LEU A 252 -2.45 8.61 5.88
N TYR A 253 -2.19 7.94 4.76
CA TYR A 253 -3.14 7.03 4.12
C TYR A 253 -2.62 5.62 4.14
N ILE A 254 -3.48 4.69 4.55
CA ILE A 254 -3.17 3.27 4.62
C ILE A 254 -4.09 2.55 3.65
N SER A 255 -3.50 1.83 2.70
CA SER A 255 -4.26 1.08 1.71
C SER A 255 -4.75 -0.25 2.29
N GLY A 256 -5.93 -0.68 1.84
CA GLY A 256 -6.52 -1.96 2.26
C GLY A 256 -5.90 -3.19 1.59
N GLY A 257 -4.96 -2.98 0.67
CA GLY A 257 -4.26 -4.06 -0.03
C GLY A 257 -5.11 -4.88 -0.99
N ILE A 258 -4.44 -5.69 -1.80
CA ILE A 258 -5.05 -6.50 -2.86
C ILE A 258 -5.30 -7.92 -2.40
N GLY A 259 -4.28 -8.60 -1.85
CA GLY A 259 -4.30 -9.98 -1.41
C GLY A 259 -4.87 -10.20 -0.01
N THR A 260 -4.41 -11.25 0.63
CA THR A 260 -4.72 -11.58 2.02
C THR A 260 -3.46 -12.13 2.68
N TYR A 261 -3.27 -11.84 3.95
CA TYR A 261 -2.19 -12.35 4.76
C TYR A 261 -2.66 -13.51 5.66
N LYS A 262 -1.90 -14.59 5.76
CA LYS A 262 -2.17 -15.81 6.54
C LYS A 262 -3.49 -16.51 6.22
N TYR A 263 -4.61 -15.82 6.30
CA TYR A 263 -5.94 -16.41 6.12
C TYR A 263 -6.64 -15.79 4.90
N SER A 264 -7.16 -16.63 4.03
CA SER A 264 -7.82 -16.21 2.78
C SER A 264 -9.27 -15.75 3.01
N PHE A 265 -9.48 -14.78 3.91
CA PHE A 265 -10.79 -14.23 4.25
C PHE A 265 -10.75 -12.70 4.22
N ARG A 266 -11.79 -12.08 3.66
CA ARG A 266 -12.07 -10.65 3.79
C ARG A 266 -13.54 -10.42 4.11
N LEU A 267 -13.82 -9.59 5.11
CA LEU A 267 -15.17 -9.22 5.50
C LEU A 267 -15.30 -7.70 5.65
N ASN A 268 -16.28 -7.10 4.97
CA ASN A 268 -16.50 -5.65 4.91
C ASN A 268 -15.23 -4.84 4.51
N ASN A 269 -14.32 -5.48 3.81
CA ASN A 269 -13.06 -4.89 3.38
C ASN A 269 -12.55 -5.62 2.12
N ARG A 270 -13.15 -5.33 0.99
CA ARG A 270 -12.76 -5.91 -0.31
C ARG A 270 -11.37 -5.46 -0.74
N PRO A 271 -10.66 -6.23 -1.58
CA PRO A 271 -9.44 -5.81 -2.23
C PRO A 271 -9.56 -4.40 -2.80
N SER A 272 -8.55 -3.57 -2.58
CA SER A 272 -8.58 -2.18 -3.06
C SER A 272 -7.19 -1.60 -3.21
N PHE A 273 -7.03 -0.68 -4.16
CA PHE A 273 -5.92 0.25 -4.19
C PHE A 273 -6.40 1.68 -4.07
N ASN A 274 -5.50 2.56 -3.66
CA ASN A 274 -5.79 3.98 -3.52
C ASN A 274 -5.34 4.75 -4.77
N PHE A 275 -6.16 5.71 -5.18
CA PHE A 275 -5.88 6.64 -6.26
C PHE A 275 -5.98 8.06 -5.73
N TYR A 276 -4.90 8.82 -5.82
CA TYR A 276 -4.83 10.19 -5.31
C TYR A 276 -4.71 11.17 -6.45
N ARG A 277 -5.36 12.32 -6.26
CA ARG A 277 -5.24 13.48 -7.15
C ARG A 277 -4.79 14.68 -6.34
N LEU A 278 -3.62 15.25 -6.65
CA LEU A 278 -3.15 16.46 -6.00
C LEU A 278 -3.93 17.67 -6.51
N ILE A 279 -4.42 18.50 -5.62
CA ILE A 279 -5.14 19.74 -5.97
C ILE A 279 -4.73 20.87 -5.03
N ASN A 280 -4.76 22.10 -5.53
CA ASN A 280 -4.36 23.31 -4.80
C ASN A 280 -5.52 24.08 -4.17
N LYS A 281 -6.77 23.65 -4.37
CA LYS A 281 -8.00 24.31 -3.85
C LYS A 281 -8.96 23.35 -3.17
#